data_5a6e8e7b25494ddfc227b3dcf9701911
#
_entry.id   5a6e8e7b25494ddfc227b3dcf9701911
#
_cell.length_a   1.000
_cell.length_b   1.000
_cell.length_c   1.000
_cell.angle_alpha   90.00
_cell.angle_beta   90.00
_cell.angle_gamma   90.00
#
_symmetry.space_group_name_H-M   'P 1'
#
loop_
_entity.id
_entity.type
_entity.pdbx_description
1 polymer ?
#
loop_
_entity_poly.entity_id
_entity_poly.type
_entity_poly.pdbx_seq_one_letter_code
_entity_poly.pdbx_strand_id
1 'polypeptide(L)'
;MNLQFKVHIEDPVIVYAFSGKITSETDFEALEKEVFQYLNQNYYRIVFNLQELTHTNSSGIGFFMRTLTKSRIMGGELVLANIEGNVQKIFEIAKLDEVYTIYPDQEQAINHFK
;
A
#
# COMPACT_ATOMS: atom_id res chain seq x y z
N MET A 1 2.68 11.19 15.89
CA MET A 1 2.82 10.61 14.57
C MET A 1 1.45 10.34 13.98
N ASN A 2 1.24 10.82 12.77
CA ASN A 2 -0.05 10.69 12.14
C ASN A 2 -0.20 9.40 11.35
N LEU A 3 0.90 8.82 10.90
CA LEU A 3 0.90 7.60 10.12
C LEU A 3 1.79 6.55 10.76
N GLN A 4 1.27 5.35 10.89
CA GLN A 4 2.01 4.19 11.37
C GLN A 4 1.74 3.01 10.45
N PHE A 5 2.63 2.03 10.45
CA PHE A 5 2.35 0.79 9.75
C PHE A 5 3.01 -0.39 10.47
N LYS A 6 2.42 -1.55 10.27
CA LYS A 6 2.95 -2.83 10.77
C LYS A 6 3.26 -3.71 9.57
N VAL A 7 4.36 -4.43 9.65
CA VAL A 7 4.79 -5.35 8.61
C VAL A 7 4.49 -6.77 9.05
N HIS A 8 3.89 -7.54 8.15
CA HIS A 8 3.63 -8.96 8.37
C HIS A 8 4.09 -9.71 7.12
N ILE A 9 4.93 -10.71 7.31
CA ILE A 9 5.42 -11.51 6.19
C ILE A 9 4.75 -12.88 6.23
N GLU A 10 4.07 -13.21 5.14
CA GLU A 10 3.50 -14.52 4.91
C GLU A 10 4.09 -15.00 3.58
N ASP A 11 5.31 -15.49 3.68
CA ASP A 11 6.19 -15.75 2.54
C ASP A 11 5.46 -16.48 1.41
N PRO A 12 5.50 -16.00 0.17
CA PRO A 12 6.38 -14.92 -0.35
C PRO A 12 5.74 -13.52 -0.30
N VAL A 13 4.64 -13.33 0.41
CA VAL A 13 3.87 -12.08 0.42
C VAL A 13 4.27 -11.24 1.63
N ILE A 14 4.43 -9.95 1.41
CA ILE A 14 4.62 -8.99 2.49
C ILE A 14 3.39 -8.09 2.60
N VAL A 15 2.90 -7.89 3.82
CA VAL A 15 1.72 -7.08 4.10
C VAL A 15 2.13 -5.88 4.93
N TYR A 16 1.70 -4.69 4.51
CA TYR A 16 1.82 -3.47 5.29
C TYR A 16 0.42 -3.05 5.71
N ALA A 17 0.16 -3.03 7.01
CA ALA A 17 -1.11 -2.55 7.54
C ALA A 17 -0.91 -1.12 8.04
N PHE A 18 -1.47 -0.16 7.32
CA PHE A 18 -1.34 1.26 7.64
C PHE A 18 -2.44 1.69 8.58
N SER A 19 -2.12 2.63 9.47
CA SER A 19 -3.10 3.25 10.36
C SER A 19 -2.80 4.73 10.50
N GLY A 20 -3.87 5.49 10.76
CA GLY A 20 -3.78 6.93 10.97
C GLY A 20 -4.05 7.74 9.72
N LYS A 21 -3.26 8.80 9.54
CA LYS A 21 -3.50 9.79 8.49
C LYS A 21 -2.23 10.10 7.74
N ILE A 22 -2.34 10.22 6.43
CA ILE A 22 -1.29 10.79 5.60
C ILE A 22 -1.58 12.28 5.49
N THR A 23 -0.62 13.10 5.91
CA THR A 23 -0.75 14.56 5.91
C THR A 23 0.45 15.19 5.21
N SER A 24 0.47 16.52 5.12
CA SER A 24 1.59 17.24 4.55
C SER A 24 2.89 17.06 5.34
N GLU A 25 2.79 16.59 6.59
CA GLU A 25 3.95 16.38 7.46
C GLU A 25 4.44 14.93 7.47
N THR A 26 3.83 14.05 6.69
CA THR A 26 4.25 12.65 6.62
C THR A 26 5.64 12.54 6.01
N ASP A 27 6.52 11.81 6.70
CA ASP A 27 7.90 11.58 6.22
C ASP A 27 7.92 10.41 5.25
N PHE A 28 7.68 10.73 3.98
CA PHE A 28 7.69 9.70 2.94
C PHE A 28 9.09 9.16 2.64
N GLU A 29 10.12 9.96 2.87
CA GLU A 29 11.49 9.50 2.62
C GLU A 29 11.83 8.31 3.51
N ALA A 30 11.56 8.42 4.81
CA ALA A 30 11.80 7.32 5.75
C ALA A 30 10.92 6.11 5.44
N LEU A 31 9.67 6.35 5.14
CA LEU A 31 8.71 5.28 4.83
C LEU A 31 9.12 4.52 3.56
N GLU A 32 9.44 5.24 2.50
CA GLU A 32 9.85 4.62 1.24
C GLU A 32 11.15 3.86 1.39
N LYS A 33 12.09 4.40 2.16
CA LYS A 33 13.35 3.72 2.42
C LYS A 33 13.11 2.34 3.03
N GLU A 34 12.22 2.25 4.00
CA GLU A 34 11.91 0.98 4.65
C GLU A 34 11.22 0.01 3.69
N VAL A 35 10.21 0.49 2.95
CA VAL A 35 9.50 -0.35 1.98
C VAL A 35 10.46 -0.84 0.89
N PHE A 36 11.33 0.04 0.39
CA PHE A 36 12.24 -0.34 -0.68
C PHE A 36 13.35 -1.27 -0.21
N GLN A 37 13.71 -1.24 1.08
CA GLN A 37 14.64 -2.22 1.64
C GLN A 37 14.07 -3.64 1.54
N TYR A 38 12.79 -3.80 1.85
CA TYR A 38 12.13 -5.11 1.69
C TYR A 38 12.03 -5.50 0.23
N LEU A 39 11.71 -4.55 -0.66
CA LEU A 39 11.69 -4.82 -2.10
C LEU A 39 13.03 -5.37 -2.57
N ASN A 40 14.13 -4.78 -2.12
CA ASN A 40 15.48 -5.21 -2.50
C ASN A 40 15.86 -6.55 -1.90
N GLN A 41 15.09 -7.05 -0.94
CA GLN A 41 15.24 -8.41 -0.38
C GLN A 41 14.29 -9.40 -1.05
N ASN A 42 13.73 -9.03 -2.21
CA ASN A 42 12.83 -9.87 -3.00
C ASN A 42 11.41 -9.99 -2.45
N TYR A 43 10.99 -9.07 -1.59
CA TYR A 43 9.61 -8.99 -1.14
C TYR A 43 8.84 -8.03 -2.05
N TYR A 44 8.56 -8.46 -3.27
CA TYR A 44 7.88 -7.64 -4.29
C TYR A 44 6.44 -8.06 -4.55
N ARG A 45 5.93 -9.01 -3.78
CA ARG A 45 4.51 -9.37 -3.75
C ARG A 45 3.90 -8.70 -2.54
N ILE A 46 3.26 -7.56 -2.76
CA ILE A 46 2.96 -6.61 -1.69
C ILE A 46 1.45 -6.43 -1.54
N VAL A 47 0.98 -6.45 -0.29
CA VAL A 47 -0.37 -6.08 0.08
C VAL A 47 -0.30 -4.84 0.96
N PHE A 48 -1.04 -3.79 0.59
CA PHE A 48 -1.28 -2.65 1.48
C PHE A 48 -2.69 -2.80 2.04
N ASN A 49 -2.79 -3.03 3.34
CA ASN A 49 -4.06 -3.06 4.05
C ASN A 49 -4.33 -1.65 4.55
N LEU A 50 -5.38 -1.03 4.03
CA LEU A 50 -5.72 0.37 4.27
C LEU A 50 -6.91 0.54 5.20
N GLN A 51 -7.32 -0.51 5.89
CA GLN A 51 -8.52 -0.47 6.74
C GLN A 51 -8.46 0.63 7.79
N GLU A 52 -7.31 0.84 8.41
CA GLU A 52 -7.12 1.81 9.48
C GLU A 52 -6.57 3.15 8.98
N LEU A 53 -6.39 3.30 7.68
CA LEU A 53 -5.98 4.57 7.09
C LEU A 53 -7.23 5.41 6.86
N THR A 54 -7.31 6.57 7.50
CA THR A 54 -8.51 7.41 7.47
C THR A 54 -8.41 8.56 6.48
N HIS A 55 -7.19 9.02 6.16
CA HIS A 55 -6.97 10.17 5.27
C HIS A 55 -5.74 9.93 4.41
N THR A 56 -5.80 10.42 3.18
CA THR A 56 -4.64 10.47 2.28
C THR A 56 -4.66 11.77 1.50
N ASN A 57 -3.61 12.02 0.75
CA ASN A 57 -3.46 13.21 -0.08
C ASN A 57 -2.67 12.85 -1.35
N SER A 58 -2.38 13.84 -2.19
CA SER A 58 -1.66 13.60 -3.44
C SER A 58 -0.27 13.01 -3.21
N SER A 59 0.41 13.39 -2.12
CA SER A 59 1.71 12.81 -1.79
C SER A 59 1.61 11.34 -1.42
N GLY A 60 0.54 10.97 -0.69
CA GLY A 60 0.26 9.57 -0.37
C GLY A 60 -0.03 8.76 -1.61
N ILE A 61 -0.84 9.30 -2.51
CA ILE A 61 -1.12 8.66 -3.80
C ILE A 61 0.18 8.45 -4.57
N GLY A 62 1.06 9.46 -4.58
CA GLY A 62 2.36 9.35 -5.23
C GLY A 62 3.20 8.22 -4.64
N PHE A 63 3.20 8.08 -3.33
CA PHE A 63 3.90 6.99 -2.66
C PHE A 63 3.35 5.62 -3.09
N PHE A 64 2.02 5.48 -3.11
CA PHE A 64 1.39 4.22 -3.56
C PHE A 64 1.78 3.90 -5.00
N MET A 65 1.78 4.89 -5.87
CA MET A 65 2.14 4.69 -7.27
C MET A 65 3.62 4.32 -7.46
N ARG A 66 4.51 4.96 -6.72
CA ARG A 66 5.94 4.63 -6.79
C ARG A 66 6.19 3.20 -6.31
N THR A 67 5.50 2.77 -5.26
CA THR A 67 5.63 1.41 -4.75
C THR A 67 5.11 0.39 -5.78
N LEU A 68 3.97 0.69 -6.39
CA LEU A 68 3.40 -0.17 -7.44
C LEU A 68 4.39 -0.32 -8.61
N THR A 69 4.89 0.81 -9.10
CA THR A 69 5.82 0.82 -10.23
C THR A 69 7.07 0.01 -9.91
N LYS A 70 7.65 0.23 -8.74
CA LYS A 70 8.87 -0.47 -8.34
C LYS A 70 8.63 -1.97 -8.19
N SER A 71 7.51 -2.37 -7.60
CA SER A 71 7.21 -3.80 -7.46
C SER A 71 7.02 -4.46 -8.82
N ARG A 72 6.37 -3.79 -9.77
CA ARG A 72 6.18 -4.32 -11.12
C ARG A 72 7.50 -4.45 -11.88
N ILE A 73 8.40 -3.50 -11.72
CA ILE A 73 9.73 -3.56 -12.32
C ILE A 73 10.46 -4.81 -11.86
N MET A 74 10.26 -5.21 -10.62
CA MET A 74 10.92 -6.38 -10.03
C MET A 74 10.18 -7.69 -10.29
N GLY A 75 9.08 -7.64 -11.05
CA GLY A 75 8.32 -8.85 -11.38
C GLY A 75 7.20 -9.18 -10.40
N GLY A 76 6.88 -8.26 -9.52
CA GLY A 76 5.82 -8.43 -8.53
C GLY A 76 4.61 -7.56 -8.82
N GLU A 77 3.88 -7.26 -7.75
CA GLU A 77 2.67 -6.46 -7.81
C GLU A 77 2.37 -5.86 -6.44
N LEU A 78 1.64 -4.76 -6.44
CA LEU A 78 1.07 -4.20 -5.22
C LEU A 78 -0.45 -4.28 -5.34
N VAL A 79 -1.09 -4.99 -4.42
CA VAL A 79 -2.55 -5.03 -4.35
C VAL A 79 -3.01 -4.36 -3.05
N LEU A 80 -4.23 -3.88 -3.05
CA LEU A 80 -4.81 -3.16 -1.92
C LEU A 80 -5.89 -4.00 -1.25
N ALA A 81 -6.06 -3.83 0.04
CA ALA A 81 -7.09 -4.51 0.81
C ALA A 81 -7.79 -3.54 1.74
N ASN A 82 -9.08 -3.77 1.97
CA ASN A 82 -9.86 -3.04 2.97
C ASN A 82 -9.90 -1.53 2.74
N ILE A 83 -9.96 -1.10 1.48
CA ILE A 83 -10.09 0.32 1.20
C ILE A 83 -11.54 0.73 1.47
N GLU A 84 -11.72 1.84 2.20
CA GLU A 84 -13.06 2.30 2.55
C GLU A 84 -13.05 3.78 2.92
N GLY A 85 -14.25 4.36 3.10
CA GLY A 85 -14.41 5.72 3.58
C GLY A 85 -13.79 6.77 2.68
N ASN A 86 -13.12 7.76 3.28
CA ASN A 86 -12.53 8.87 2.55
C ASN A 86 -11.44 8.44 1.59
N VAL A 87 -10.66 7.43 1.97
CA VAL A 87 -9.58 6.92 1.13
C VAL A 87 -10.16 6.30 -0.14
N GLN A 88 -11.23 5.52 0.00
CA GLN A 88 -11.92 4.94 -1.15
C GLN A 88 -12.44 6.00 -2.10
N LYS A 89 -13.05 7.08 -1.56
CA LYS A 89 -13.57 8.16 -2.38
C LYS A 89 -12.47 8.84 -3.18
N ILE A 90 -11.31 9.06 -2.58
CA ILE A 90 -10.18 9.68 -3.26
C ILE A 90 -9.67 8.77 -4.38
N PHE A 91 -9.59 7.47 -4.12
CA PHE A 91 -9.18 6.51 -5.14
C PHE A 91 -10.16 6.50 -6.31
N GLU A 92 -11.45 6.56 -6.04
CA GLU A 92 -12.47 6.60 -7.09
C GLU A 92 -12.40 7.89 -7.91
N ILE A 93 -12.27 9.05 -7.25
CA ILE A 93 -12.16 10.34 -7.93
C ILE A 93 -10.93 10.39 -8.82
N ALA A 94 -9.80 9.88 -8.35
CA ALA A 94 -8.55 9.84 -9.10
C ALA A 94 -8.48 8.66 -10.09
N LYS A 95 -9.54 7.83 -10.14
CA LYS A 95 -9.62 6.65 -11.01
C LYS A 95 -8.52 5.63 -10.74
N LEU A 96 -8.03 5.59 -9.51
CA LEU A 96 -7.01 4.62 -9.10
C LEU A 96 -7.58 3.23 -8.88
N ASP A 97 -8.88 3.13 -8.66
CA ASP A 97 -9.58 1.86 -8.61
C ASP A 97 -9.51 1.10 -9.95
N GLU A 98 -9.16 1.81 -11.05
CA GLU A 98 -8.92 1.20 -12.35
C GLU A 98 -7.47 0.75 -12.54
N VAL A 99 -6.55 1.26 -11.70
CA VAL A 99 -5.12 0.96 -11.78
C VAL A 99 -4.73 -0.17 -10.84
N TYR A 100 -5.31 -0.19 -9.65
CA TYR A 100 -4.99 -1.19 -8.63
C TYR A 100 -6.00 -2.32 -8.62
N THR A 101 -5.52 -3.52 -8.29
CA THR A 101 -6.40 -4.62 -7.90
C THR A 101 -6.72 -4.45 -6.42
N ILE A 102 -8.00 -4.39 -6.08
CA ILE A 102 -8.47 -4.10 -4.73
C ILE A 102 -9.32 -5.26 -4.24
N TYR A 103 -9.01 -5.75 -3.04
CA TYR A 103 -9.74 -6.84 -2.42
C TYR A 103 -10.48 -6.38 -1.18
N PRO A 104 -11.61 -7.02 -0.84
CA PRO A 104 -12.40 -6.60 0.32
C PRO A 104 -11.72 -6.90 1.66
N ASP A 105 -10.77 -7.84 1.70
CA ASP A 105 -10.04 -8.13 2.93
C ASP A 105 -8.61 -8.59 2.65
N GLN A 106 -7.82 -8.63 3.73
CA GLN A 106 -6.40 -8.95 3.64
C GLN A 106 -6.16 -10.38 3.16
N GLU A 107 -6.97 -11.33 3.61
CA GLU A 107 -6.81 -12.72 3.24
C GLU A 107 -6.96 -12.93 1.74
N GLN A 108 -7.98 -12.31 1.14
CA GLN A 108 -8.18 -12.39 -0.30
C GLN A 108 -7.04 -11.71 -1.07
N ALA A 109 -6.53 -10.59 -0.54
CA ALA A 109 -5.40 -9.90 -1.15
C ALA A 109 -4.15 -10.77 -1.13
N ILE A 110 -3.87 -11.43 -0.02
CA ILE A 110 -2.74 -12.36 0.07
C ILE A 110 -2.91 -13.51 -0.92
N ASN A 111 -4.10 -14.03 -1.04
CA ASN A 111 -4.39 -15.15 -1.95
C ASN A 111 -4.22 -14.78 -3.43
N HIS A 112 -4.19 -13.48 -3.76
CA HIS A 112 -3.87 -13.04 -5.10
C HIS A 112 -2.53 -13.61 -5.58
N PHE A 113 -1.60 -13.80 -4.66
CA PHE A 113 -0.23 -14.22 -4.95
C PHE A 113 0.00 -15.73 -4.77
N LYS A 114 -1.02 -16.47 -4.40
CA LYS A 114 -0.88 -17.90 -4.11
C LYS A 114 -1.59 -18.81 -5.10
#